data_5ae93c19b07577370729a9c91f1467af
#
_entry.id   5ae93c19b07577370729a9c91f1467af
#
_cell.length_a   1.000
_cell.length_b   1.000
_cell.length_c   1.000
_cell.angle_alpha   90.00
_cell.angle_beta   90.00
_cell.angle_gamma   90.00
#
_symmetry.space_group_name_H-M   'P 1'
#
loop_
_entity.id
_entity.type
_entity.pdbx_description
1 polymer ?
#
loop_
_entity_poly.entity_id
_entity_poly.type
_entity_poly.pdbx_seq_one_letter_code
_entity_poly.pdbx_strand_id
1 'polypeptide(L)'
;LRNTACELSTNGLVETLRAVGWKIYWDKANTLLELFKQAFLVYQLEEYSTMLKPGSTAVPKMYAVDQGMVYAVSRANQQDIGKRLETAIFCELQRRTSGRRTETITSYTMPTSKQEKVDFLIGDALATEPYGLIQVCANMGNEKTRAREIGSLQAVMQRTNVDSGLILTLNEGETIELPDSTGTIHVLPSWKWSLYEA
;
A
#
# COMPACT_ATOMS: atom_id res chain seq x y z
N LEU A 1 9.95 4.43 -11.44
CA LEU A 1 9.09 5.50 -10.88
C LEU A 1 7.68 5.54 -11.49
N ARG A 2 7.53 5.21 -12.79
CA ARG A 2 6.22 5.19 -13.46
C ARG A 2 5.22 4.20 -12.83
N ASN A 3 5.72 3.15 -12.20
CA ASN A 3 4.92 2.08 -11.58
C ASN A 3 4.89 2.20 -10.04
N THR A 4 4.91 3.42 -9.50
CA THR A 4 4.72 3.61 -8.04
C THR A 4 3.33 3.13 -7.61
N ALA A 5 3.20 2.65 -6.39
CA ALA A 5 2.01 2.01 -5.84
C ALA A 5 1.47 0.86 -6.74
N CYS A 6 2.38 0.09 -7.35
CA CYS A 6 2.03 -1.06 -8.18
C CYS A 6 2.86 -2.28 -7.80
N GLU A 7 2.26 -3.44 -7.97
CA GLU A 7 2.99 -4.70 -7.92
C GLU A 7 4.03 -4.74 -9.04
N LEU A 8 5.27 -5.03 -8.70
CA LEU A 8 6.37 -5.10 -9.64
C LEU A 8 7.34 -6.21 -9.27
N SER A 9 7.38 -7.25 -10.08
CA SER A 9 8.42 -8.27 -10.03
C SER A 9 9.61 -7.88 -10.92
N THR A 10 10.80 -8.44 -10.63
CA THR A 10 11.97 -8.28 -11.52
C THR A 10 11.68 -8.77 -12.94
N ASN A 11 10.91 -9.85 -13.10
CA ASN A 11 10.48 -10.33 -14.42
C ASN A 11 9.59 -9.30 -15.14
N GLY A 12 8.59 -8.75 -14.46
CA GLY A 12 7.72 -7.71 -15.02
C GLY A 12 8.50 -6.44 -15.39
N LEU A 13 9.53 -6.09 -14.60
CA LEU A 13 10.45 -4.99 -14.94
C LEU A 13 11.25 -5.29 -16.23
N VAL A 14 11.79 -6.50 -16.36
CA VAL A 14 12.52 -6.94 -17.57
C VAL A 14 11.62 -6.88 -18.80
N GLU A 15 10.40 -7.39 -18.70
CA GLU A 15 9.42 -7.36 -19.80
C GLU A 15 9.08 -5.93 -20.21
N THR A 16 8.81 -5.06 -19.22
CA THR A 16 8.51 -3.65 -19.48
C THR A 16 9.65 -2.93 -20.17
N LEU A 17 10.90 -3.17 -19.73
CA LEU A 17 12.08 -2.53 -20.34
C LEU A 17 12.35 -3.06 -21.75
N ARG A 18 12.15 -4.36 -21.99
CA ARG A 18 12.28 -4.96 -23.33
C ARG A 18 11.22 -4.44 -24.29
N ALA A 19 10.00 -4.23 -23.84
CA ALA A 19 8.93 -3.68 -24.67
C ALA A 19 9.23 -2.27 -25.18
N VAL A 20 10.06 -1.49 -24.47
CA VAL A 20 10.54 -0.17 -24.92
C VAL A 20 11.93 -0.21 -25.58
N GLY A 21 12.41 -1.40 -25.97
CA GLY A 21 13.61 -1.58 -26.76
C GLY A 21 14.92 -1.76 -25.99
N TRP A 22 14.88 -1.86 -24.66
CA TRP A 22 16.08 -2.08 -23.86
C TRP A 22 16.47 -3.57 -23.86
N LYS A 23 17.73 -3.86 -24.15
CA LYS A 23 18.30 -5.21 -24.02
C LYS A 23 18.78 -5.39 -22.57
N ILE A 24 17.93 -5.92 -21.72
CA ILE A 24 18.24 -6.16 -20.31
C ILE A 24 17.93 -7.61 -19.93
N TYR A 25 18.77 -8.18 -19.07
CA TYR A 25 18.61 -9.51 -18.48
C TYR A 25 18.22 -9.38 -17.02
N TRP A 26 17.67 -10.45 -16.46
CA TRP A 26 17.14 -10.50 -15.10
C TRP A 26 18.15 -10.03 -14.05
N ASP A 27 19.39 -10.55 -14.10
CA ASP A 27 20.44 -10.23 -13.12
C ASP A 27 20.74 -8.72 -13.10
N LYS A 28 20.83 -8.10 -14.26
CA LYS A 28 21.06 -6.66 -14.36
C LYS A 28 19.87 -5.84 -13.89
N ALA A 29 18.66 -6.27 -14.19
CA ALA A 29 17.44 -5.60 -13.72
C ALA A 29 17.32 -5.71 -12.20
N ASN A 30 17.59 -6.88 -11.64
CA ASN A 30 17.60 -7.11 -10.21
C ASN A 30 18.66 -6.26 -9.49
N THR A 31 19.89 -6.23 -10.02
CA THR A 31 20.97 -5.39 -9.49
C THR A 31 20.58 -3.91 -9.46
N LEU A 32 19.97 -3.39 -10.54
CA LEU A 32 19.51 -2.01 -10.60
C LEU A 32 18.40 -1.74 -9.60
N LEU A 33 17.47 -2.67 -9.44
CA LEU A 33 16.38 -2.53 -8.46
C LEU A 33 16.94 -2.47 -7.03
N GLU A 34 17.87 -3.36 -6.69
CA GLU A 34 18.54 -3.34 -5.38
C GLU A 34 19.36 -2.05 -5.16
N LEU A 35 20.03 -1.54 -6.17
CA LEU A 35 20.73 -0.25 -6.06
C LEU A 35 19.76 0.90 -5.82
N PHE A 36 18.58 0.92 -6.46
CA PHE A 36 17.57 1.94 -6.22
C PHE A 36 16.98 1.84 -4.81
N LYS A 37 16.79 0.64 -4.28
CA LYS A 37 16.38 0.41 -2.88
C LYS A 37 17.45 0.91 -1.91
N GLN A 38 18.71 0.55 -2.11
CA GLN A 38 19.84 0.98 -1.29
C GLN A 38 20.08 2.49 -1.33
N ALA A 39 19.78 3.12 -2.47
CA ALA A 39 19.84 4.58 -2.62
C ALA A 39 18.60 5.30 -2.09
N PHE A 40 17.65 4.59 -1.47
CA PHE A 40 16.38 5.13 -0.98
C PHE A 40 15.57 5.88 -2.05
N LEU A 41 15.67 5.47 -3.30
CA LEU A 41 14.87 6.03 -4.40
C LEU A 41 13.51 5.33 -4.52
N VAL A 42 13.47 4.06 -4.13
CA VAL A 42 12.25 3.25 -4.09
C VAL A 42 12.21 2.40 -2.83
N TYR A 43 11.02 2.17 -2.34
CA TYR A 43 10.72 1.23 -1.27
C TYR A 43 9.95 0.03 -1.81
N GLN A 44 10.17 -1.10 -1.20
CA GLN A 44 9.44 -2.33 -1.46
C GLN A 44 8.52 -2.61 -0.28
N LEU A 45 7.24 -2.81 -0.56
CA LEU A 45 6.24 -3.22 0.42
C LEU A 45 5.91 -4.70 0.19
N GLU A 46 6.24 -5.51 1.17
CA GLU A 46 5.94 -6.94 1.15
C GLU A 46 4.47 -7.20 1.49
N GLU A 47 3.97 -8.35 1.07
CA GLU A 47 2.67 -8.82 1.50
C GLU A 47 2.79 -9.54 2.85
N TYR A 48 1.82 -9.35 3.74
CA TYR A 48 1.80 -9.92 5.09
C TYR A 48 1.97 -11.45 5.09
N SER A 49 1.38 -12.15 4.13
CA SER A 49 1.51 -13.61 4.01
C SER A 49 2.93 -14.07 3.70
N THR A 50 3.76 -13.22 3.07
CA THR A 50 5.15 -13.56 2.74
C THR A 50 6.06 -13.52 3.95
N MET A 51 5.76 -12.65 4.91
CA MET A 51 6.52 -12.58 6.16
C MET A 51 6.35 -13.84 7.02
N LEU A 52 5.17 -14.47 6.94
CA LEU A 52 4.84 -15.68 7.70
C LEU A 52 5.20 -16.98 6.98
N LYS A 53 5.42 -16.94 5.68
CA LYS A 53 5.70 -18.13 4.85
C LYS A 53 6.92 -17.86 3.97
N PRO A 54 8.11 -18.27 4.39
CA PRO A 54 9.30 -18.23 3.53
C PRO A 54 9.01 -18.95 2.20
N GLY A 55 9.31 -18.29 1.08
CA GLY A 55 9.09 -18.82 -0.28
C GLY A 55 7.74 -18.46 -0.90
N SER A 56 6.97 -17.55 -0.32
CA SER A 56 5.79 -16.99 -1.00
C SER A 56 6.19 -16.35 -2.34
N THR A 57 5.31 -16.53 -3.34
CA THR A 57 5.48 -15.94 -4.69
C THR A 57 4.71 -14.63 -4.86
N ALA A 58 4.23 -14.04 -3.78
CA ALA A 58 3.55 -12.75 -3.83
C ALA A 58 4.48 -11.67 -4.41
N VAL A 59 3.92 -10.85 -5.28
CA VAL A 59 4.67 -9.78 -5.92
C VAL A 59 4.59 -8.53 -5.05
N PRO A 60 5.73 -7.99 -4.60
CA PRO A 60 5.73 -6.81 -3.75
C PRO A 60 5.23 -5.57 -4.50
N LYS A 61 4.61 -4.64 -3.77
CA LYS A 61 4.34 -3.29 -4.27
C LYS A 61 5.59 -2.43 -4.16
N MET A 62 5.81 -1.59 -5.17
CA MET A 62 6.94 -0.65 -5.19
C MET A 62 6.44 0.78 -5.05
N TYR A 63 7.08 1.53 -4.18
CA TYR A 63 6.77 2.94 -3.92
C TYR A 63 7.99 3.83 -4.18
N ALA A 64 7.78 4.95 -4.86
CA ALA A 64 8.82 5.97 -4.96
C ALA A 64 8.94 6.73 -3.63
N VAL A 65 10.15 7.13 -3.28
CA VAL A 65 10.41 7.89 -2.04
C VAL A 65 9.75 9.27 -2.02
N ASP A 66 9.54 9.86 -3.19
CA ASP A 66 9.03 11.23 -3.31
C ASP A 66 8.14 11.40 -4.54
N GLN A 67 6.98 12.03 -4.34
CA GLN A 67 6.00 12.30 -5.40
C GLN A 67 6.48 13.36 -6.40
N GLY A 68 7.28 14.31 -5.97
CA GLY A 68 7.87 15.32 -6.84
C GLY A 68 8.83 14.69 -7.85
N MET A 69 9.62 13.69 -7.44
CA MET A 69 10.45 12.90 -8.35
C MET A 69 9.61 12.16 -9.39
N VAL A 70 8.52 11.52 -8.95
CA VAL A 70 7.61 10.82 -9.88
C VAL A 70 7.01 11.79 -10.88
N TYR A 71 6.57 12.96 -10.41
CA TYR A 71 6.00 14.01 -11.25
C TYR A 71 7.02 14.54 -12.28
N ALA A 72 8.26 14.78 -11.85
CA ALA A 72 9.31 15.32 -12.71
C ALA A 72 9.71 14.37 -13.86
N VAL A 73 9.70 13.04 -13.60
CA VAL A 73 10.20 12.05 -14.57
C VAL A 73 9.09 11.29 -15.30
N SER A 74 7.86 11.36 -14.84
CA SER A 74 6.76 10.55 -15.40
C SER A 74 5.48 11.37 -15.63
N ARG A 75 5.27 11.79 -16.85
CA ARG A 75 4.02 12.47 -17.26
C ARG A 75 2.77 11.58 -17.11
N ALA A 76 2.93 10.26 -17.19
CA ALA A 76 1.81 9.32 -17.13
C ALA A 76 1.13 9.27 -15.75
N ASN A 77 1.87 9.54 -14.67
CA ASN A 77 1.35 9.49 -13.30
C ASN A 77 0.67 10.80 -12.84
N GLN A 78 0.63 11.82 -13.68
CA GLN A 78 0.01 13.10 -13.31
C GLN A 78 -1.50 12.99 -13.13
N GLN A 79 -2.14 12.00 -13.78
CA GLN A 79 -3.58 11.79 -13.76
C GLN A 79 -4.04 10.76 -12.72
N ASP A 80 -3.13 9.93 -12.20
CA ASP A 80 -3.48 8.88 -11.22
C ASP A 80 -3.37 9.41 -9.78
N ILE A 81 -4.41 10.14 -9.38
CA ILE A 81 -4.50 10.71 -8.02
C ILE A 81 -4.50 9.61 -6.95
N GLY A 82 -5.13 8.47 -7.21
CA GLY A 82 -5.18 7.35 -6.26
C GLY A 82 -3.79 6.83 -5.90
N LYS A 83 -2.98 6.49 -6.89
CA LYS A 83 -1.61 6.01 -6.66
C LYS A 83 -0.70 7.06 -6.04
N ARG A 84 -0.91 8.32 -6.37
CA ARG A 84 -0.15 9.41 -5.76
C ARG A 84 -0.49 9.56 -4.28
N LEU A 85 -1.77 9.49 -3.94
CA LEU A 85 -2.23 9.52 -2.56
C LEU A 85 -1.69 8.30 -1.79
N GLU A 86 -1.82 7.11 -2.33
CA GLU A 86 -1.31 5.87 -1.73
C GLU A 86 0.20 5.96 -1.47
N THR A 87 0.97 6.47 -2.44
CA THR A 87 2.42 6.67 -2.26
C THR A 87 2.73 7.70 -1.17
N ALA A 88 2.00 8.81 -1.10
CA ALA A 88 2.20 9.83 -0.08
C ALA A 88 1.91 9.28 1.33
N ILE A 89 0.83 8.50 1.47
CA ILE A 89 0.48 7.83 2.73
C ILE A 89 1.53 6.80 3.11
N PHE A 90 2.02 6.00 2.16
CA PHE A 90 3.11 5.07 2.42
C PHE A 90 4.38 5.78 2.93
N CYS A 91 4.79 6.88 2.30
CA CYS A 91 5.95 7.65 2.76
C CYS A 91 5.74 8.20 4.18
N GLU A 92 4.54 8.65 4.51
CA GLU A 92 4.19 9.12 5.85
C GLU A 92 4.20 7.97 6.87
N LEU A 93 3.69 6.80 6.52
CA LEU A 93 3.77 5.61 7.36
C LEU A 93 5.23 5.22 7.64
N GLN A 94 6.08 5.21 6.62
CA GLN A 94 7.51 4.95 6.77
C GLN A 94 8.18 5.96 7.73
N ARG A 95 7.80 7.24 7.64
CA ARG A 95 8.30 8.28 8.53
C ARG A 95 7.88 8.04 9.99
N ARG A 96 6.63 7.63 10.22
CA ARG A 96 6.08 7.36 11.57
C ARG A 96 6.66 6.12 12.21
N THR A 97 6.90 5.07 11.42
CA THR A 97 7.49 3.81 11.91
C THR A 97 9.01 3.87 11.97
N SER A 98 9.63 4.91 11.41
CA SER A 98 11.08 5.13 11.50
C SER A 98 11.53 5.24 12.96
N GLY A 99 12.39 4.33 13.36
CA GLY A 99 12.86 4.23 14.76
C GLY A 99 12.06 3.29 15.66
N ARG A 100 10.89 2.81 15.23
CA ARG A 100 10.14 1.77 15.94
C ARG A 100 10.56 0.40 15.41
N ARG A 101 11.47 -0.26 16.11
CA ARG A 101 12.12 -1.49 15.61
C ARG A 101 11.20 -2.68 15.40
N THR A 102 10.04 -2.69 16.04
CA THR A 102 9.09 -3.80 16.00
C THR A 102 7.93 -3.59 15.05
N GLU A 103 7.64 -2.34 14.67
CA GLU A 103 6.54 -2.06 13.75
C GLU A 103 6.89 -2.43 12.31
N THR A 104 5.99 -3.15 11.66
CA THR A 104 6.07 -3.51 10.24
C THR A 104 4.88 -2.95 9.48
N ILE A 105 5.13 -2.51 8.26
CA ILE A 105 4.11 -2.13 7.30
C ILE A 105 4.13 -3.18 6.21
N THR A 106 2.98 -3.76 5.89
CA THR A 106 2.81 -4.74 4.82
C THR A 106 1.54 -4.43 4.04
N SER A 107 1.39 -4.97 2.83
CA SER A 107 0.08 -5.09 2.19
C SER A 107 -0.57 -6.41 2.62
N TYR A 108 -1.89 -6.52 2.46
CA TYR A 108 -2.59 -7.76 2.71
C TYR A 108 -3.63 -8.05 1.64
N THR A 109 -3.62 -9.27 1.13
CA THR A 109 -4.63 -9.78 0.20
C THR A 109 -5.24 -11.04 0.77
N MET A 110 -6.56 -11.12 0.79
CA MET A 110 -7.27 -12.30 1.28
C MET A 110 -6.93 -13.54 0.44
N PRO A 111 -6.56 -14.66 1.06
CA PRO A 111 -6.24 -15.89 0.33
C PRO A 111 -7.44 -16.45 -0.47
N THR A 112 -8.66 -16.12 -0.04
CA THR A 112 -9.91 -16.57 -0.65
C THR A 112 -10.39 -15.67 -1.77
N SER A 113 -9.97 -14.42 -1.80
CA SER A 113 -10.43 -13.43 -2.78
C SER A 113 -9.36 -12.36 -3.02
N LYS A 114 -8.83 -12.33 -4.23
CA LYS A 114 -7.87 -11.28 -4.63
C LYS A 114 -8.47 -9.87 -4.69
N GLN A 115 -9.78 -9.75 -4.62
CA GLN A 115 -10.47 -8.47 -4.61
C GLN A 115 -10.58 -7.89 -3.19
N GLU A 116 -10.51 -8.75 -2.17
CA GLU A 116 -10.54 -8.36 -0.77
C GLU A 116 -9.10 -8.17 -0.27
N LYS A 117 -8.68 -6.94 -0.23
CA LYS A 117 -7.32 -6.54 0.14
C LYS A 117 -7.33 -5.23 0.91
N VAL A 118 -6.27 -4.99 1.65
CA VAL A 118 -5.98 -3.72 2.29
C VAL A 118 -4.61 -3.22 1.83
N ASP A 119 -4.51 -1.90 1.62
CA ASP A 119 -3.29 -1.31 1.11
C ASP A 119 -2.15 -1.38 2.12
N PHE A 120 -2.46 -1.11 3.40
CA PHE A 120 -1.47 -1.17 4.48
C PHE A 120 -2.04 -1.88 5.70
N LEU A 121 -1.32 -2.90 6.12
CA LEU A 121 -1.52 -3.59 7.38
C LEU A 121 -0.31 -3.26 8.27
N ILE A 122 -0.59 -2.74 9.46
CA ILE A 122 0.43 -2.36 10.43
C ILE A 122 0.39 -3.38 11.56
N GLY A 123 1.55 -3.91 11.92
CA GLY A 123 1.67 -4.91 12.97
C GLY A 123 3.01 -4.79 13.69
N ASP A 124 3.12 -5.51 14.79
CA ASP A 124 4.40 -5.71 15.47
C ASP A 124 5.07 -6.98 14.93
N ALA A 125 6.31 -6.89 14.49
CA ALA A 125 7.08 -8.04 14.00
C ALA A 125 7.28 -9.15 15.07
N LEU A 126 7.12 -8.81 16.34
CA LEU A 126 7.19 -9.75 17.48
C LEU A 126 5.82 -10.28 17.89
N ALA A 127 4.74 -9.60 17.51
CA ALA A 127 3.37 -10.03 17.70
C ALA A 127 2.85 -10.67 16.40
N THR A 128 2.03 -11.68 16.54
CA THR A 128 1.43 -12.36 15.39
C THR A 128 0.17 -11.68 14.86
N GLU A 129 -0.31 -10.66 15.57
CA GLU A 129 -1.56 -9.98 15.27
C GLU A 129 -1.33 -8.55 14.77
N PRO A 130 -1.96 -8.16 13.65
CA PRO A 130 -1.96 -6.76 13.22
C PRO A 130 -2.83 -5.92 14.17
N TYR A 131 -2.52 -4.62 14.25
CA TYR A 131 -3.28 -3.67 15.06
C TYR A 131 -3.76 -2.45 14.26
N GLY A 132 -3.39 -2.35 12.99
CA GLY A 132 -3.82 -1.26 12.13
C GLY A 132 -4.09 -1.72 10.69
N LEU A 133 -5.23 -1.32 10.15
CA LEU A 133 -5.63 -1.59 8.76
C LEU A 133 -5.96 -0.26 8.10
N ILE A 134 -5.26 0.06 7.01
CA ILE A 134 -5.42 1.32 6.28
C ILE A 134 -5.70 1.03 4.81
N GLN A 135 -6.83 1.51 4.33
CA GLN A 135 -7.20 1.53 2.93
C GLN A 135 -7.08 2.95 2.38
N VAL A 136 -6.69 3.10 1.12
CA VAL A 136 -6.55 4.40 0.47
C VAL A 136 -7.50 4.52 -0.69
N CYS A 137 -8.38 5.51 -0.63
CA CYS A 137 -9.34 5.80 -1.68
C CYS A 137 -9.45 7.31 -1.90
N ALA A 138 -8.98 7.81 -3.03
CA ALA A 138 -8.96 9.25 -3.29
C ALA A 138 -10.34 9.90 -3.20
N ASN A 139 -11.40 9.18 -3.60
CA ASN A 139 -12.78 9.68 -3.59
C ASN A 139 -13.77 8.52 -3.42
N MET A 140 -14.64 8.61 -2.43
CA MET A 140 -15.68 7.64 -2.11
C MET A 140 -17.08 8.07 -2.58
N GLY A 141 -17.21 9.15 -3.34
CA GLY A 141 -18.50 9.67 -3.80
C GLY A 141 -19.24 8.75 -4.79
N ASN A 142 -18.56 7.77 -5.39
CA ASN A 142 -19.20 6.74 -6.22
C ASN A 142 -19.60 5.54 -5.35
N GLU A 143 -20.89 5.19 -5.34
CA GLU A 143 -21.44 4.11 -4.50
C GLU A 143 -20.76 2.75 -4.71
N LYS A 144 -20.40 2.39 -5.94
CA LYS A 144 -19.69 1.13 -6.22
C LYS A 144 -18.29 1.13 -5.63
N THR A 145 -17.58 2.25 -5.76
CA THR A 145 -16.25 2.42 -5.15
C THR A 145 -16.38 2.35 -3.64
N ARG A 146 -17.30 3.11 -3.07
CA ARG A 146 -17.56 3.13 -1.63
C ARG A 146 -17.84 1.72 -1.08
N ALA A 147 -18.79 1.01 -1.68
CA ALA A 147 -19.15 -0.34 -1.25
C ALA A 147 -17.97 -1.32 -1.36
N ARG A 148 -17.16 -1.20 -2.41
CA ARG A 148 -15.96 -2.03 -2.59
C ARG A 148 -14.92 -1.78 -1.51
N GLU A 149 -14.58 -0.51 -1.23
CA GLU A 149 -13.54 -0.17 -0.24
C GLU A 149 -13.97 -0.58 1.18
N ILE A 150 -15.22 -0.27 1.55
CA ILE A 150 -15.76 -0.66 2.85
C ILE A 150 -15.82 -2.19 2.97
N GLY A 151 -16.37 -2.87 1.98
CA GLY A 151 -16.50 -4.33 2.00
C GLY A 151 -15.15 -5.04 2.06
N SER A 152 -14.15 -4.56 1.31
CA SER A 152 -12.80 -5.09 1.33
C SER A 152 -12.15 -4.93 2.71
N LEU A 153 -12.22 -3.73 3.29
CA LEU A 153 -11.67 -3.46 4.61
C LEU A 153 -12.38 -4.26 5.70
N GLN A 154 -13.71 -4.33 5.68
CA GLN A 154 -14.51 -5.13 6.61
C GLN A 154 -14.14 -6.61 6.59
N ALA A 155 -13.99 -7.20 5.39
CA ALA A 155 -13.59 -8.60 5.25
C ALA A 155 -12.21 -8.86 5.88
N VAL A 156 -11.26 -7.95 5.69
CA VAL A 156 -9.92 -8.06 6.28
C VAL A 156 -9.97 -7.84 7.80
N MET A 157 -10.76 -6.88 8.31
CA MET A 157 -10.98 -6.66 9.75
C MET A 157 -11.48 -7.93 10.44
N GLN A 158 -12.51 -8.56 9.87
CA GLN A 158 -13.04 -9.83 10.39
C GLN A 158 -12.00 -10.95 10.38
N ARG A 159 -11.21 -11.05 9.31
CA ARG A 159 -10.17 -12.09 9.17
C ARG A 159 -9.01 -11.92 10.13
N THR A 160 -8.66 -10.68 10.44
CA THR A 160 -7.51 -10.32 11.29
C THR A 160 -7.91 -10.02 12.73
N ASN A 161 -9.19 -10.07 13.04
CA ASN A 161 -9.74 -9.75 14.37
C ASN A 161 -9.36 -8.33 14.83
N VAL A 162 -9.38 -7.37 13.91
CA VAL A 162 -9.13 -5.95 14.18
C VAL A 162 -10.45 -5.21 14.17
N ASP A 163 -10.78 -4.54 15.28
CA ASP A 163 -12.08 -3.89 15.49
C ASP A 163 -12.22 -2.53 14.81
N SER A 164 -11.11 -1.94 14.36
CA SER A 164 -11.11 -0.61 13.77
C SER A 164 -10.30 -0.57 12.49
N GLY A 165 -10.91 -0.04 11.42
CA GLY A 165 -10.27 0.18 10.14
C GLY A 165 -10.24 1.66 9.77
N LEU A 166 -9.26 2.07 8.96
CA LEU A 166 -9.09 3.43 8.49
C LEU A 166 -9.15 3.49 6.96
N ILE A 167 -9.98 4.38 6.43
CA ILE A 167 -9.96 4.74 5.01
C ILE A 167 -9.44 6.17 4.88
N LEU A 168 -8.32 6.35 4.20
CA LEU A 168 -7.73 7.66 3.93
C LEU A 168 -8.15 8.18 2.56
N THR A 169 -8.77 9.35 2.55
CA THR A 169 -9.30 10.02 1.36
C THR A 169 -8.58 11.34 1.10
N LEU A 170 -8.92 12.01 0.00
CA LEU A 170 -8.46 13.40 -0.21
C LEU A 170 -9.14 14.38 0.74
N ASN A 171 -10.48 14.33 0.85
CA ASN A 171 -11.23 15.36 1.56
C ASN A 171 -12.43 14.83 2.36
N GLU A 172 -12.82 13.57 2.18
CA GLU A 172 -14.01 13.02 2.80
C GLU A 172 -13.71 12.52 4.21
N GLY A 173 -14.68 12.70 5.11
CA GLY A 173 -14.57 12.26 6.50
C GLY A 173 -15.92 11.83 7.04
N GLU A 174 -15.97 10.64 7.64
CA GLU A 174 -17.13 10.07 8.31
C GLU A 174 -16.71 8.92 9.22
N THR A 175 -17.62 8.48 10.06
CA THR A 175 -17.48 7.26 10.85
C THR A 175 -18.59 6.30 10.46
N ILE A 176 -18.22 5.07 10.15
CA ILE A 176 -19.14 4.03 9.71
C ILE A 176 -19.13 2.91 10.74
N GLU A 177 -20.24 2.76 11.44
CA GLU A 177 -20.46 1.60 12.31
C GLU A 177 -20.84 0.39 11.45
N LEU A 178 -20.10 -0.70 11.61
CA LEU A 178 -20.39 -1.93 10.88
C LEU A 178 -21.56 -2.68 11.51
N PRO A 179 -22.36 -3.40 10.70
CA PRO A 179 -23.44 -4.23 11.22
C PRO A 179 -22.95 -5.24 12.28
N ASP A 180 -23.83 -5.61 13.20
CA ASP A 180 -23.59 -6.65 14.20
C ASP A 180 -22.41 -6.35 15.16
N SER A 181 -22.11 -5.09 15.39
CA SER A 181 -20.99 -4.66 16.26
C SER A 181 -19.63 -5.25 15.87
N THR A 182 -19.44 -5.52 14.57
CA THR A 182 -18.20 -6.12 14.04
C THR A 182 -17.06 -5.11 13.94
N GLY A 183 -17.28 -3.87 14.37
CA GLY A 183 -16.24 -2.83 14.42
C GLY A 183 -16.63 -1.52 13.76
N THR A 184 -15.67 -0.62 13.68
CA THR A 184 -15.87 0.75 13.16
C THR A 184 -14.87 1.06 12.06
N ILE A 185 -15.31 1.67 10.97
CA ILE A 185 -14.44 2.22 9.94
C ILE A 185 -14.44 3.74 10.04
N HIS A 186 -13.26 4.30 10.24
CA HIS A 186 -13.04 5.75 10.21
C HIS A 186 -12.60 6.17 8.81
N VAL A 187 -13.34 7.08 8.19
CA VAL A 187 -12.94 7.72 6.95
C VAL A 187 -12.37 9.08 7.30
N LEU A 188 -11.12 9.35 6.94
CA LEU A 188 -10.45 10.59 7.27
C LEU A 188 -9.78 11.21 6.04
N PRO A 189 -9.80 12.55 5.91
CA PRO A 189 -8.93 13.24 4.97
C PRO A 189 -7.47 12.97 5.31
N SER A 190 -6.68 12.58 4.32
CA SER A 190 -5.26 12.24 4.50
C SER A 190 -4.43 13.36 5.11
N TRP A 191 -4.74 14.62 4.76
CA TRP A 191 -4.06 15.79 5.34
C TRP A 191 -4.35 15.92 6.85
N LYS A 192 -5.59 15.62 7.29
CA LYS A 192 -5.96 15.64 8.71
C LYS A 192 -5.23 14.54 9.46
N TRP A 193 -5.25 13.33 8.93
CA TRP A 193 -4.51 12.19 9.49
C TRP A 193 -3.00 12.49 9.61
N SER A 194 -2.40 13.11 8.58
CA SER A 194 -0.97 13.45 8.60
C SER A 194 -0.60 14.49 9.65
N LEU A 195 -1.53 15.39 10.01
CA LEU A 195 -1.26 16.49 10.96
C LEU A 195 -1.58 16.15 12.41
N TYR A 196 -2.60 15.32 12.67
CA TYR A 196 -3.19 15.19 14.01
C TYR A 196 -3.03 13.81 14.65
N GLU A 197 -2.66 12.80 13.90
CA GLU A 197 -2.45 11.44 14.41
C GLU A 197 -0.95 11.08 14.39
N ALA A 198 -0.12 11.94 14.95
CA ALA A 198 1.31 11.72 15.07
C ALA A 198 1.67 11.09 16.42
#